data_5eb6c25aafa1f84cace770688df065b1
#
_entry.id   5eb6c25aafa1f84cace770688df065b1
#
_cell.length_a   1.000
_cell.length_b   1.000
_cell.length_c   1.000
_cell.angle_alpha   90.00
_cell.angle_beta   90.00
_cell.angle_gamma   90.00
#
_symmetry.space_group_name_H-M   'P 1'
#
loop_
_entity.id
_entity.type
_entity.pdbx_description
1 polymer ?
#
loop_
_entity_poly.entity_id
_entity_poly.type
_entity_poly.pdbx_seq_one_letter_code
_entity_poly.pdbx_strand_id
1 'polypeptide(L)'
;MGGLFGARLALAGQDVSFVEASETTIEVISRQGLRLETPDVQESVWVPISRAHQVTGHFDLLVIFTKGFHTAAAIESVRHLVGPQTWALSVQNGLGNAELIARVVPAERIIVGMTNLPADLVAPGVVHSHGEGHINIWAGNGKDSPTVHEIAANFSQAGLPCEADPQVQVSIWEKVAFNAALNSVCAVTRRTVGAIGHAEEGRQLTSRIVSETVAVAQAAGVDADQRRVIAAVDYAFRHHQQHKPSMLQDVEAGRKTEIDFINGAVVERGKRLGVATPVLEMLFSLVKLSEG
;
A
#
# COMPACT_ATOMS: atom_id res chain seq x y z
N MET A 1 -7.87 3.70 0.21
CA MET A 1 -6.74 4.63 -0.01
C MET A 1 -7.03 5.60 -1.16
N GLY A 2 -7.25 5.13 -2.41
CA GLY A 2 -7.44 6.01 -3.57
C GLY A 2 -8.50 7.09 -3.38
N GLY A 3 -9.65 6.74 -2.79
CA GLY A 3 -10.70 7.71 -2.46
C GLY A 3 -10.26 8.78 -1.46
N LEU A 4 -9.49 8.40 -0.41
CA LEU A 4 -8.94 9.36 0.56
C LEU A 4 -8.01 10.36 -0.12
N PHE A 5 -7.02 9.88 -0.86
CA PHE A 5 -6.06 10.73 -1.55
C PHE A 5 -6.72 11.64 -2.59
N GLY A 6 -7.55 11.06 -3.47
CA GLY A 6 -8.19 11.83 -4.52
C GLY A 6 -9.16 12.88 -3.98
N ALA A 7 -9.96 12.55 -2.95
CA ALA A 7 -10.86 13.52 -2.33
C ALA A 7 -10.10 14.67 -1.65
N ARG A 8 -9.05 14.36 -0.89
CA ARG A 8 -8.21 15.39 -0.25
C ARG A 8 -7.54 16.31 -1.28
N LEU A 9 -6.99 15.76 -2.35
CA LEU A 9 -6.38 16.54 -3.41
C LEU A 9 -7.42 17.42 -4.14
N ALA A 10 -8.61 16.90 -4.43
CA ALA A 10 -9.67 17.67 -5.05
C ALA A 10 -10.15 18.83 -4.14
N LEU A 11 -10.30 18.59 -2.84
CA LEU A 11 -10.62 19.64 -1.86
C LEU A 11 -9.54 20.72 -1.75
N ALA A 12 -8.29 20.36 -2.01
CA ALA A 12 -7.17 21.30 -2.10
C ALA A 12 -7.07 22.02 -3.46
N GLY A 13 -8.02 21.81 -4.37
CA GLY A 13 -8.09 22.49 -5.67
C GLY A 13 -7.25 21.84 -6.77
N GLN A 14 -6.76 20.62 -6.58
CA GLN A 14 -6.09 19.88 -7.64
C GLN A 14 -7.13 19.31 -8.63
N ASP A 15 -6.75 19.25 -9.91
CA ASP A 15 -7.56 18.60 -10.95
C ASP A 15 -7.38 17.07 -10.84
N VAL A 16 -8.39 16.39 -10.34
CA VAL A 16 -8.36 14.96 -10.04
C VAL A 16 -9.39 14.21 -10.86
N SER A 17 -9.01 13.06 -11.41
CA SER A 17 -9.91 12.11 -12.07
C SER A 17 -9.70 10.71 -11.49
N PHE A 18 -10.78 10.01 -11.16
CA PHE A 18 -10.74 8.61 -10.77
C PHE A 18 -10.88 7.68 -11.97
N VAL A 19 -10.00 6.69 -12.03
CA VAL A 19 -10.17 5.53 -12.92
C VAL A 19 -10.58 4.33 -12.07
N GLU A 20 -11.75 3.76 -12.38
CA GLU A 20 -12.33 2.68 -11.60
C GLU A 20 -12.82 1.53 -12.51
N ALA A 21 -12.71 0.31 -12.00
CA ALA A 21 -13.14 -0.90 -12.71
C ALA A 21 -14.56 -1.35 -12.32
N SER A 22 -15.07 -0.97 -11.16
CA SER A 22 -16.40 -1.34 -10.66
C SER A 22 -17.47 -0.39 -11.17
N GLU A 23 -18.42 -0.88 -11.98
CA GLU A 23 -19.56 -0.10 -12.44
C GLU A 23 -20.38 0.46 -11.27
N THR A 24 -20.61 -0.36 -10.25
CA THR A 24 -21.34 0.05 -9.05
C THR A 24 -20.68 1.24 -8.37
N THR A 25 -19.34 1.22 -8.23
CA THR A 25 -18.60 2.33 -7.63
C THR A 25 -18.66 3.58 -8.51
N ILE A 26 -18.52 3.42 -9.83
CA ILE A 26 -18.64 4.53 -10.79
C ILE A 26 -20.03 5.17 -10.67
N GLU A 27 -21.09 4.35 -10.70
CA GLU A 27 -22.46 4.83 -10.64
C GLU A 27 -22.77 5.60 -9.34
N VAL A 28 -22.35 5.04 -8.20
CA VAL A 28 -22.56 5.66 -6.89
C VAL A 28 -21.83 7.01 -6.80
N ILE A 29 -20.54 7.04 -7.13
CA ILE A 29 -19.74 8.28 -7.02
C ILE A 29 -20.19 9.32 -8.03
N SER A 30 -20.57 8.92 -9.26
CA SER A 30 -21.08 9.86 -10.28
C SER A 30 -22.40 10.53 -9.87
N ARG A 31 -23.25 9.84 -9.09
CA ARG A 31 -24.55 10.35 -8.65
C ARG A 31 -24.54 11.12 -7.34
N GLN A 32 -23.65 10.77 -6.42
CA GLN A 32 -23.69 11.25 -5.04
C GLN A 32 -22.38 11.90 -4.57
N GLY A 33 -21.34 11.90 -5.42
CA GLY A 33 -19.98 12.24 -5.04
C GLY A 33 -19.34 11.12 -4.21
N LEU A 34 -18.06 11.26 -3.94
CA LEU A 34 -17.33 10.43 -2.98
C LEU A 34 -17.55 11.01 -1.58
N ARG A 35 -18.17 10.26 -0.70
CA ARG A 35 -18.35 10.61 0.72
C ARG A 35 -17.04 10.40 1.47
N LEU A 36 -16.42 11.49 1.93
CA LEU A 36 -15.23 11.46 2.75
C LEU A 36 -15.61 11.75 4.21
N GLU A 37 -15.26 10.85 5.11
CA GLU A 37 -15.49 10.95 6.55
C GLU A 37 -14.17 10.85 7.30
N THR A 38 -13.68 11.97 7.76
CA THR A 38 -12.47 12.11 8.57
C THR A 38 -12.79 13.02 9.77
N PRO A 39 -11.91 13.14 10.79
CA PRO A 39 -12.17 14.03 11.93
C PRO A 39 -12.40 15.50 11.55
N ASP A 40 -11.82 15.96 10.45
CA ASP A 40 -11.86 17.34 9.98
C ASP A 40 -12.74 17.56 8.73
N VAL A 41 -13.15 16.49 8.02
CA VAL A 41 -13.97 16.57 6.80
C VAL A 41 -15.08 15.53 6.86
N GLN A 42 -16.33 15.96 6.62
CA GLN A 42 -17.50 15.08 6.52
C GLN A 42 -18.41 15.57 5.39
N GLU A 43 -17.98 15.38 4.15
CA GLU A 43 -18.71 15.88 2.99
C GLU A 43 -18.60 14.97 1.77
N SER A 44 -19.44 15.21 0.78
CA SER A 44 -19.36 14.56 -0.53
C SER A 44 -18.49 15.41 -1.46
N VAL A 45 -17.44 14.79 -1.96
CA VAL A 45 -16.49 15.42 -2.89
C VAL A 45 -16.80 14.95 -4.31
N TRP A 46 -17.01 15.90 -5.20
CA TRP A 46 -17.33 15.63 -6.60
C TRP A 46 -16.06 15.58 -7.42
N VAL A 47 -15.72 14.37 -7.88
CA VAL A 47 -14.53 14.10 -8.72
C VAL A 47 -15.00 13.31 -9.95
N PRO A 48 -14.59 13.65 -11.16
CA PRO A 48 -14.82 12.81 -12.34
C PRO A 48 -14.36 11.38 -12.09
N ILE A 49 -15.20 10.41 -12.41
CA ILE A 49 -14.91 8.99 -12.28
C ILE A 49 -15.42 8.23 -13.50
N SER A 50 -14.57 7.38 -14.08
CA SER A 50 -14.93 6.61 -15.26
C SER A 50 -14.02 5.41 -15.48
N ARG A 51 -14.34 4.62 -16.49
CA ARG A 51 -13.45 3.57 -17.00
C ARG A 51 -12.20 4.18 -17.64
N ALA A 52 -11.08 3.47 -17.58
CA ALA A 52 -9.82 3.92 -18.17
C ALA A 52 -9.94 4.40 -19.63
N HIS A 53 -10.63 3.66 -20.47
CA HIS A 53 -10.81 3.97 -21.91
C HIS A 53 -11.65 5.22 -22.18
N GLN A 54 -12.36 5.74 -21.19
CA GLN A 54 -13.19 6.95 -21.30
C GLN A 54 -12.44 8.22 -20.89
N VAL A 55 -11.32 8.06 -20.18
CA VAL A 55 -10.47 9.20 -19.77
C VAL A 55 -9.54 9.54 -20.93
N THR A 56 -9.37 10.84 -21.18
CA THR A 56 -8.52 11.35 -22.27
C THR A 56 -7.55 12.40 -21.75
N GLY A 57 -6.52 12.70 -22.53
CA GLY A 57 -5.50 13.67 -22.17
C GLY A 57 -4.29 13.01 -21.48
N HIS A 58 -3.39 13.84 -20.98
CA HIS A 58 -2.23 13.39 -20.22
C HIS A 58 -2.31 13.98 -18.82
N PHE A 59 -1.79 13.26 -17.85
CA PHE A 59 -1.79 13.65 -16.43
C PHE A 59 -0.34 13.88 -15.97
N ASP A 60 -0.15 14.81 -15.04
CA ASP A 60 1.15 15.06 -14.43
C ASP A 60 1.54 13.91 -13.49
N LEU A 61 0.54 13.35 -12.77
CA LEU A 61 0.75 12.28 -11.81
C LEU A 61 -0.33 11.20 -11.93
N LEU A 62 0.09 9.95 -12.07
CA LEU A 62 -0.74 8.76 -11.91
C LEU A 62 -0.47 8.14 -10.54
N VAL A 63 -1.49 8.04 -9.68
CA VAL A 63 -1.36 7.40 -8.37
C VAL A 63 -2.07 6.05 -8.39
N ILE A 64 -1.32 4.98 -8.13
CA ILE A 64 -1.81 3.61 -8.25
C ILE A 64 -2.17 3.07 -6.86
N PHE A 65 -3.47 2.75 -6.67
CA PHE A 65 -4.02 2.22 -5.42
C PHE A 65 -4.73 0.86 -5.57
N THR A 66 -4.57 0.21 -6.71
CA THR A 66 -5.10 -1.15 -6.89
C THR A 66 -4.39 -2.13 -5.97
N LYS A 67 -5.03 -3.28 -5.70
CA LYS A 67 -4.30 -4.41 -5.09
C LYS A 67 -3.14 -4.80 -6.01
N GLY A 68 -2.00 -5.23 -5.44
CA GLY A 68 -0.77 -5.51 -6.17
C GLY A 68 -0.96 -6.40 -7.40
N PHE A 69 -1.80 -7.44 -7.30
CA PHE A 69 -2.11 -8.36 -8.41
C PHE A 69 -2.93 -7.73 -9.55
N HIS A 70 -3.44 -6.51 -9.38
CA HIS A 70 -4.10 -5.74 -10.44
C HIS A 70 -3.19 -4.65 -11.03
N THR A 71 -2.02 -4.38 -10.45
CA THR A 71 -1.14 -3.27 -10.87
C THR A 71 -0.78 -3.32 -12.34
N ALA A 72 -0.39 -4.50 -12.85
CA ALA A 72 0.00 -4.65 -14.26
C ALA A 72 -1.15 -4.33 -15.22
N ALA A 73 -2.35 -4.82 -14.93
CA ALA A 73 -3.52 -4.54 -15.76
C ALA A 73 -3.98 -3.08 -15.63
N ALA A 74 -3.93 -2.53 -14.43
CA ALA A 74 -4.32 -1.13 -14.17
C ALA A 74 -3.41 -0.15 -14.92
N ILE A 75 -2.08 -0.29 -14.78
CA ILE A 75 -1.15 0.63 -15.45
C ILE A 75 -1.20 0.49 -16.98
N GLU A 76 -1.41 -0.71 -17.50
CA GLU A 76 -1.59 -0.94 -18.93
C GLU A 76 -2.87 -0.28 -19.45
N SER A 77 -3.98 -0.34 -18.70
CA SER A 77 -5.26 0.25 -19.10
C SER A 77 -5.21 1.79 -19.22
N VAL A 78 -4.29 2.44 -18.51
CA VAL A 78 -4.09 3.89 -18.53
C VAL A 78 -2.85 4.34 -19.31
N ARG A 79 -2.21 3.44 -20.07
CA ARG A 79 -1.01 3.75 -20.90
C ARG A 79 -1.21 4.98 -21.76
N HIS A 80 -2.39 5.16 -22.35
CA HIS A 80 -2.72 6.29 -23.22
C HIS A 80 -2.78 7.65 -22.49
N LEU A 81 -2.81 7.65 -21.14
CA LEU A 81 -2.79 8.85 -20.31
C LEU A 81 -1.36 9.28 -19.93
N VAL A 82 -0.36 8.44 -20.25
CA VAL A 82 1.05 8.72 -19.96
C VAL A 82 1.64 9.60 -21.06
N GLY A 83 1.92 10.84 -20.71
CA GLY A 83 2.63 11.79 -21.55
C GLY A 83 4.13 11.88 -21.24
N PRO A 84 4.86 12.76 -21.95
CA PRO A 84 6.32 12.93 -21.80
C PRO A 84 6.75 13.37 -20.39
N GLN A 85 5.87 13.97 -19.62
CA GLN A 85 6.15 14.50 -18.27
C GLN A 85 5.42 13.75 -17.16
N THR A 86 4.60 12.75 -17.49
CA THR A 86 3.80 12.00 -16.49
C THR A 86 4.69 11.23 -15.54
N TRP A 87 4.46 11.42 -14.25
CA TRP A 87 5.04 10.63 -13.17
C TRP A 87 4.04 9.57 -12.68
N ALA A 88 4.53 8.53 -12.08
CA ALA A 88 3.68 7.52 -11.43
C ALA A 88 4.12 7.32 -9.98
N LEU A 89 3.15 7.30 -9.06
CA LEU A 89 3.37 7.05 -7.64
C LEU A 89 2.70 5.76 -7.21
N SER A 90 3.43 4.93 -6.49
CA SER A 90 2.89 3.77 -5.75
C SER A 90 3.25 3.86 -4.29
N VAL A 91 2.23 3.90 -3.42
CA VAL A 91 2.31 3.66 -1.97
C VAL A 91 1.59 2.36 -1.59
N GLN A 92 1.45 1.44 -2.55
CA GLN A 92 0.82 0.14 -2.36
C GLN A 92 1.62 -0.71 -1.37
N ASN A 93 0.93 -1.64 -0.70
CA ASN A 93 1.58 -2.58 0.20
C ASN A 93 2.46 -3.58 -0.59
N GLY A 94 3.53 -4.04 0.06
CA GLY A 94 4.40 -5.06 -0.51
C GLY A 94 5.48 -4.49 -1.43
N LEU A 95 6.09 -5.38 -2.20
CA LEU A 95 7.21 -5.10 -3.10
C LEU A 95 6.85 -5.55 -4.53
N GLY A 96 7.51 -4.97 -5.53
CA GLY A 96 7.34 -5.37 -6.92
C GLY A 96 6.37 -4.50 -7.72
N ASN A 97 5.64 -3.60 -7.11
CA ASN A 97 4.70 -2.72 -7.80
C ASN A 97 5.39 -1.74 -8.75
N ALA A 98 6.53 -1.16 -8.35
CA ALA A 98 7.30 -0.23 -9.19
C ALA A 98 7.80 -0.90 -10.47
N GLU A 99 8.24 -2.14 -10.40
CA GLU A 99 8.70 -2.93 -11.54
C GLU A 99 7.56 -3.22 -12.55
N LEU A 100 6.32 -3.36 -12.05
CA LEU A 100 5.15 -3.49 -12.91
C LEU A 100 4.78 -2.16 -13.57
N ILE A 101 4.87 -1.05 -12.85
CA ILE A 101 4.61 0.29 -13.36
C ILE A 101 5.65 0.68 -14.41
N ALA A 102 6.91 0.25 -14.25
CA ALA A 102 8.00 0.50 -15.19
C ALA A 102 7.78 -0.08 -16.60
N ARG A 103 6.79 -0.95 -16.77
CA ARG A 103 6.39 -1.46 -18.11
C ARG A 103 5.71 -0.38 -18.97
N VAL A 104 5.24 0.70 -18.35
CA VAL A 104 4.45 1.75 -19.02
C VAL A 104 5.06 3.13 -18.78
N VAL A 105 5.48 3.44 -17.55
CA VAL A 105 6.08 4.71 -17.17
C VAL A 105 7.60 4.54 -17.06
N PRO A 106 8.41 5.44 -17.65
CA PRO A 106 9.87 5.38 -17.52
C PRO A 106 10.33 5.31 -16.07
N ALA A 107 11.31 4.47 -15.78
CA ALA A 107 11.75 4.16 -14.40
C ALA A 107 12.22 5.41 -13.63
N GLU A 108 12.78 6.40 -14.32
CA GLU A 108 13.19 7.68 -13.74
C GLU A 108 12.05 8.58 -13.31
N ARG A 109 10.82 8.27 -13.69
CA ARG A 109 9.59 9.00 -13.32
C ARG A 109 8.65 8.16 -12.45
N ILE A 110 9.19 7.13 -11.81
CA ILE A 110 8.45 6.36 -10.82
C ILE A 110 8.83 6.84 -9.44
N ILE A 111 7.81 7.12 -8.63
CA ILE A 111 7.92 7.45 -7.21
C ILE A 111 7.42 6.24 -6.44
N VAL A 112 8.19 5.84 -5.46
CA VAL A 112 7.82 4.78 -4.52
C VAL A 112 7.59 5.38 -3.14
N GLY A 113 6.74 4.77 -2.37
CA GLY A 113 6.48 5.25 -1.02
C GLY A 113 5.77 4.24 -0.14
N MET A 114 5.56 4.67 1.08
CA MET A 114 4.73 3.97 2.04
C MET A 114 3.76 4.95 2.70
N THR A 115 2.65 4.45 3.17
CA THR A 115 1.74 5.19 4.03
C THR A 115 1.20 4.27 5.13
N ASN A 116 1.03 4.81 6.32
CA ASN A 116 0.32 4.18 7.43
C ASN A 116 -1.00 4.88 7.76
N LEU A 117 -1.45 5.82 6.90
CA LEU A 117 -2.77 6.42 7.02
C LEU A 117 -3.85 5.33 7.00
N PRO A 118 -4.75 5.29 7.96
CA PRO A 118 -5.90 4.40 7.90
C PRO A 118 -6.89 4.91 6.84
N ALA A 119 -7.47 3.99 6.05
CA ALA A 119 -8.55 4.34 5.13
C ALA A 119 -9.38 3.10 4.84
N ASP A 120 -10.61 3.10 5.30
CA ASP A 120 -11.57 2.03 5.15
C ASP A 120 -12.63 2.41 4.10
N LEU A 121 -12.90 1.49 3.18
CA LEU A 121 -14.03 1.58 2.28
C LEU A 121 -15.25 0.96 2.98
N VAL A 122 -16.08 1.81 3.56
CA VAL A 122 -17.23 1.37 4.37
C VAL A 122 -18.37 0.88 3.46
N ALA A 123 -18.54 1.53 2.31
CA ALA A 123 -19.48 1.16 1.27
C ALA A 123 -18.97 1.72 -0.08
N PRO A 124 -19.50 1.29 -1.24
CA PRO A 124 -19.17 1.93 -2.51
C PRO A 124 -19.34 3.44 -2.40
N GLY A 125 -18.27 4.19 -2.71
CA GLY A 125 -18.28 5.66 -2.65
C GLY A 125 -18.20 6.28 -1.24
N VAL A 126 -18.02 5.48 -0.16
CA VAL A 126 -17.90 6.00 1.21
C VAL A 126 -16.55 5.60 1.80
N VAL A 127 -15.69 6.57 2.05
CA VAL A 127 -14.37 6.39 2.63
C VAL A 127 -14.33 7.00 4.02
N HIS A 128 -13.97 6.18 4.99
CA HIS A 128 -13.72 6.60 6.35
C HIS A 128 -12.22 6.53 6.65
N SER A 129 -11.66 7.59 7.23
CA SER A 129 -10.28 7.66 7.68
C SER A 129 -10.24 8.29 9.06
N HIS A 130 -9.66 7.58 10.01
CA HIS A 130 -9.55 8.01 11.39
C HIS A 130 -8.13 7.75 11.92
N GLY A 131 -7.71 8.59 12.82
CA GLY A 131 -6.36 8.52 13.39
C GLY A 131 -5.32 9.27 12.56
N GLU A 132 -4.12 9.23 13.08
CA GLU A 132 -2.95 9.89 12.49
C GLU A 132 -2.17 8.92 11.62
N GLY A 133 -1.44 9.45 10.66
CA GLY A 133 -0.55 8.70 9.81
C GLY A 133 0.27 9.64 8.94
N HIS A 134 1.21 9.07 8.21
CA HIS A 134 2.11 9.81 7.33
C HIS A 134 2.35 9.05 6.03
N ILE A 135 2.92 9.75 5.08
CA ILE A 135 3.32 9.26 3.78
C ILE A 135 4.78 9.62 3.59
N ASN A 136 5.61 8.63 3.26
CA ASN A 136 6.98 8.87 2.83
C ASN A 136 7.09 8.49 1.37
N ILE A 137 7.65 9.37 0.54
CA ILE A 137 7.86 9.12 -0.89
C ILE A 137 9.27 9.49 -1.32
N TRP A 138 9.79 8.81 -2.33
CA TRP A 138 11.04 9.17 -2.99
C TRP A 138 11.07 8.66 -4.42
N ALA A 139 11.97 9.20 -5.25
CA ALA A 139 12.17 8.68 -6.59
C ALA A 139 12.64 7.22 -6.55
N GLY A 140 12.01 6.35 -7.33
CA GLY A 140 12.31 4.91 -7.36
C GLY A 140 13.75 4.58 -7.79
N ASN A 141 14.41 5.48 -8.51
CA ASN A 141 15.83 5.38 -8.89
C ASN A 141 16.81 5.87 -7.81
N GLY A 142 16.31 6.31 -6.64
CA GLY A 142 17.09 6.80 -5.51
C GLY A 142 17.64 8.23 -5.67
N LYS A 143 17.40 8.91 -6.80
CA LYS A 143 17.92 10.25 -7.05
C LYS A 143 16.98 11.32 -6.50
N ASP A 144 17.57 12.42 -6.04
CA ASP A 144 16.79 13.60 -5.66
C ASP A 144 16.10 14.23 -6.89
N SER A 145 14.87 14.70 -6.69
CA SER A 145 14.06 15.29 -7.76
C SER A 145 13.16 16.41 -7.22
N PRO A 146 13.24 17.62 -7.78
CA PRO A 146 12.33 18.72 -7.43
C PRO A 146 10.85 18.32 -7.52
N THR A 147 10.47 17.50 -8.51
CA THR A 147 9.09 17.01 -8.68
C THR A 147 8.62 16.16 -7.50
N VAL A 148 9.51 15.35 -6.91
CA VAL A 148 9.15 14.54 -5.73
C VAL A 148 8.85 15.44 -4.53
N HIS A 149 9.65 16.49 -4.32
CA HIS A 149 9.43 17.47 -3.24
C HIS A 149 8.14 18.26 -3.48
N GLU A 150 7.85 18.66 -4.72
CA GLU A 150 6.60 19.35 -5.07
C GLU A 150 5.38 18.48 -4.81
N ILE A 151 5.41 17.20 -5.21
CA ILE A 151 4.32 16.24 -4.94
C ILE A 151 4.13 16.05 -3.44
N ALA A 152 5.20 15.90 -2.65
CA ALA A 152 5.11 15.78 -1.20
C ALA A 152 4.49 17.02 -0.56
N ALA A 153 4.87 18.22 -1.01
CA ALA A 153 4.31 19.48 -0.55
C ALA A 153 2.81 19.60 -0.90
N ASN A 154 2.42 19.27 -2.12
CA ASN A 154 1.02 19.28 -2.56
C ASN A 154 0.15 18.32 -1.76
N PHE A 155 0.66 17.12 -1.44
CA PHE A 155 -0.04 16.15 -0.60
C PHE A 155 -0.21 16.70 0.83
N SER A 156 0.85 17.26 1.41
CA SER A 156 0.80 17.86 2.75
C SER A 156 -0.18 19.02 2.83
N GLN A 157 -0.22 19.89 1.81
CA GLN A 157 -1.20 20.98 1.71
C GLN A 157 -2.64 20.47 1.59
N ALA A 158 -2.83 19.30 0.99
CA ALA A 158 -4.13 18.63 0.88
C ALA A 158 -4.56 17.90 2.18
N GLY A 159 -3.82 18.02 3.27
CA GLY A 159 -4.10 17.31 4.52
C GLY A 159 -3.73 15.83 4.49
N LEU A 160 -2.78 15.47 3.65
CA LEU A 160 -2.14 14.15 3.57
C LEU A 160 -0.68 14.31 4.00
N PRO A 161 -0.33 14.19 5.30
CA PRO A 161 1.02 14.42 5.79
C PRO A 161 2.04 13.60 4.99
N CYS A 162 2.85 14.25 4.17
CA CYS A 162 3.75 13.62 3.21
C CYS A 162 5.13 14.26 3.24
N GLU A 163 6.15 13.43 3.29
CA GLU A 163 7.56 13.85 3.27
C GLU A 163 8.31 13.20 2.10
N ALA A 164 9.21 13.97 1.48
CA ALA A 164 10.19 13.45 0.55
C ALA A 164 11.37 12.88 1.36
N ASP A 165 11.43 11.55 1.46
CA ASP A 165 12.37 10.84 2.33
C ASP A 165 13.34 9.98 1.49
N PRO A 166 14.64 10.34 1.40
CA PRO A 166 15.63 9.56 0.67
C PRO A 166 15.83 8.14 1.25
N GLN A 167 15.39 7.90 2.47
CA GLN A 167 15.43 6.58 3.11
C GLN A 167 14.11 5.80 2.98
N VAL A 168 13.22 6.20 2.09
CA VAL A 168 11.90 5.57 1.88
C VAL A 168 11.97 4.04 1.74
N GLN A 169 13.06 3.50 1.17
CA GLN A 169 13.25 2.05 1.04
C GLN A 169 13.31 1.36 2.41
N VAL A 170 13.91 1.99 3.42
CA VAL A 170 13.93 1.48 4.80
C VAL A 170 12.48 1.41 5.33
N SER A 171 11.72 2.50 5.18
CA SER A 171 10.33 2.58 5.63
C SER A 171 9.44 1.55 4.92
N ILE A 172 9.63 1.35 3.60
CA ILE A 172 8.92 0.33 2.80
C ILE A 172 9.23 -1.08 3.33
N TRP A 173 10.51 -1.42 3.49
CA TRP A 173 10.91 -2.77 3.93
C TRP A 173 10.50 -3.07 5.37
N GLU A 174 10.59 -2.09 6.28
CA GLU A 174 10.13 -2.24 7.66
C GLU A 174 8.60 -2.44 7.72
N LYS A 175 7.84 -1.71 6.89
CA LYS A 175 6.40 -1.94 6.75
C LYS A 175 6.10 -3.32 6.15
N VAL A 176 6.88 -3.78 5.18
CA VAL A 176 6.73 -5.13 4.62
C VAL A 176 7.01 -6.18 5.69
N ALA A 177 8.05 -6.01 6.52
CA ALA A 177 8.36 -6.93 7.61
C ALA A 177 7.23 -6.96 8.67
N PHE A 178 6.69 -5.81 9.04
CA PHE A 178 5.52 -5.69 9.92
C PHE A 178 4.30 -6.40 9.32
N ASN A 179 3.99 -6.15 8.05
CA ASN A 179 2.85 -6.75 7.37
C ASN A 179 3.05 -8.28 7.20
N ALA A 180 4.22 -8.72 6.80
CA ALA A 180 4.52 -10.15 6.67
C ALA A 180 4.34 -10.89 8.00
N ALA A 181 4.77 -10.26 9.11
CA ALA A 181 4.65 -10.84 10.44
C ALA A 181 3.19 -10.94 10.93
N LEU A 182 2.41 -9.87 10.77
CA LEU A 182 1.04 -9.82 11.32
C LEU A 182 -0.01 -10.35 10.34
N ASN A 183 0.05 -9.92 9.08
CA ASN A 183 -1.01 -10.22 8.11
C ASN A 183 -1.11 -11.72 7.83
N SER A 184 0.02 -12.39 7.56
CA SER A 184 0.01 -13.80 7.20
C SER A 184 -0.35 -14.70 8.38
N VAL A 185 0.16 -14.38 9.59
CA VAL A 185 -0.14 -15.17 10.80
C VAL A 185 -1.60 -15.01 11.18
N CYS A 186 -2.14 -13.79 11.18
CA CYS A 186 -3.55 -13.55 11.45
C CYS A 186 -4.46 -14.24 10.41
N ALA A 187 -4.09 -14.19 9.12
CA ALA A 187 -4.85 -14.82 8.05
C ALA A 187 -4.96 -16.35 8.22
N VAL A 188 -3.82 -17.02 8.45
CA VAL A 188 -3.76 -18.48 8.62
C VAL A 188 -4.49 -18.94 9.90
N THR A 189 -4.30 -18.19 10.99
CA THR A 189 -4.88 -18.59 12.29
C THR A 189 -6.32 -18.10 12.49
N ARG A 190 -6.80 -17.18 11.62
CA ARG A 190 -8.08 -16.47 11.78
C ARG A 190 -8.23 -15.76 13.13
N ARG A 191 -7.11 -15.22 13.63
CA ARG A 191 -7.06 -14.52 14.91
C ARG A 191 -6.72 -13.05 14.74
N THR A 192 -7.17 -12.23 15.68
CA THR A 192 -6.82 -10.82 15.76
C THR A 192 -5.35 -10.63 16.19
N VAL A 193 -4.83 -9.43 15.96
CA VAL A 193 -3.45 -9.06 16.33
C VAL A 193 -3.17 -9.31 17.80
N GLY A 194 -4.08 -8.89 18.70
CA GLY A 194 -3.91 -9.13 20.14
C GLY A 194 -3.93 -10.60 20.51
N ALA A 195 -4.78 -11.41 19.87
CA ALA A 195 -4.84 -12.85 20.15
C ALA A 195 -3.52 -13.57 19.75
N ILE A 196 -2.84 -13.11 18.70
CA ILE A 196 -1.49 -13.59 18.35
C ILE A 196 -0.48 -13.14 19.42
N GLY A 197 -0.52 -11.87 19.82
CA GLY A 197 0.40 -11.30 20.81
C GLY A 197 0.28 -11.88 22.22
N HIS A 198 -0.87 -12.46 22.58
CA HIS A 198 -1.05 -13.15 23.88
C HIS A 198 -0.41 -14.55 23.93
N ALA A 199 -0.22 -15.18 22.77
CA ALA A 199 0.41 -16.51 22.67
C ALA A 199 1.93 -16.38 22.53
N GLU A 200 2.69 -17.14 23.31
CA GLU A 200 4.14 -17.16 23.22
C GLU A 200 4.61 -17.61 21.84
N GLU A 201 3.96 -18.62 21.27
CA GLU A 201 4.21 -19.11 19.91
C GLU A 201 3.98 -18.04 18.85
N GLY A 202 2.96 -17.19 19.05
CA GLY A 202 2.64 -16.06 18.16
C GLY A 202 3.77 -15.03 18.17
N ARG A 203 4.29 -14.66 19.35
CA ARG A 203 5.42 -13.73 19.47
C ARG A 203 6.70 -14.31 18.85
N GLN A 204 7.01 -15.57 19.11
CA GLN A 204 8.18 -16.24 18.54
C GLN A 204 8.08 -16.34 17.03
N LEU A 205 6.90 -16.69 16.49
CA LEU A 205 6.68 -16.80 15.05
C LEU A 205 6.84 -15.45 14.36
N THR A 206 6.18 -14.40 14.87
CA THR A 206 6.28 -13.05 14.30
C THR A 206 7.71 -12.52 14.35
N SER A 207 8.46 -12.77 15.44
CA SER A 207 9.87 -12.39 15.55
C SER A 207 10.75 -13.07 14.49
N ARG A 208 10.53 -14.36 14.19
CA ARG A 208 11.25 -15.07 13.13
C ARG A 208 10.94 -14.51 11.75
N ILE A 209 9.68 -14.20 11.46
CA ILE A 209 9.26 -13.60 10.17
C ILE A 209 9.93 -12.24 9.98
N VAL A 210 9.95 -11.40 11.02
CA VAL A 210 10.67 -10.11 10.99
C VAL A 210 12.14 -10.31 10.71
N SER A 211 12.79 -11.26 11.41
CA SER A 211 14.22 -11.57 11.22
C SER A 211 14.54 -11.99 9.78
N GLU A 212 13.75 -12.91 9.19
CA GLU A 212 13.94 -13.33 7.80
C GLU A 212 13.76 -12.17 6.83
N THR A 213 12.69 -11.34 7.02
CA THR A 213 12.42 -10.22 6.13
C THR A 213 13.52 -9.17 6.19
N VAL A 214 13.97 -8.81 7.40
CA VAL A 214 15.05 -7.83 7.59
C VAL A 214 16.37 -8.35 7.03
N ALA A 215 16.70 -9.64 7.19
CA ALA A 215 17.88 -10.23 6.59
C ALA A 215 17.88 -10.11 5.05
N VAL A 216 16.74 -10.32 4.42
CA VAL A 216 16.61 -10.11 2.96
C VAL A 216 16.74 -8.63 2.59
N ALA A 217 16.16 -7.71 3.37
CA ALA A 217 16.30 -6.28 3.16
C ALA A 217 17.75 -5.82 3.21
N GLN A 218 18.48 -6.27 4.24
CA GLN A 218 19.91 -5.95 4.43
C GLN A 218 20.78 -6.55 3.32
N ALA A 219 20.49 -7.77 2.88
CA ALA A 219 21.17 -8.38 1.74
C ALA A 219 20.86 -7.64 0.42
N ALA A 220 19.71 -6.95 0.33
CA ALA A 220 19.36 -6.07 -0.78
C ALA A 220 19.98 -4.65 -0.67
N GLY A 221 20.79 -4.38 0.36
CA GLY A 221 21.43 -3.08 0.59
C GLY A 221 20.55 -2.07 1.31
N VAL A 222 19.45 -2.50 1.93
CA VAL A 222 18.53 -1.60 2.68
C VAL A 222 18.79 -1.78 4.18
N ASP A 223 19.07 -0.66 4.88
CA ASP A 223 19.40 -0.64 6.31
C ASP A 223 18.15 -0.72 7.20
N ALA A 224 17.34 -1.78 7.02
CA ALA A 224 16.18 -2.04 7.85
C ALA A 224 16.60 -2.51 9.25
N ASP A 225 15.96 -1.98 10.29
CA ASP A 225 16.26 -2.32 11.68
C ASP A 225 15.21 -3.27 12.28
N GLN A 226 15.63 -4.50 12.56
CA GLN A 226 14.80 -5.52 13.20
C GLN A 226 14.17 -5.03 14.52
N ARG A 227 14.90 -4.24 15.33
CA ARG A 227 14.41 -3.76 16.63
C ARG A 227 13.26 -2.78 16.46
N ARG A 228 13.34 -1.89 15.45
CA ARG A 228 12.23 -0.97 15.14
C ARG A 228 10.97 -1.74 14.73
N VAL A 229 11.12 -2.75 13.88
CA VAL A 229 9.97 -3.57 13.44
C VAL A 229 9.38 -4.36 14.60
N ILE A 230 10.20 -5.01 15.42
CA ILE A 230 9.74 -5.75 16.61
C ILE A 230 9.01 -4.82 17.58
N ALA A 231 9.55 -3.61 17.83
CA ALA A 231 8.88 -2.63 18.67
C ALA A 231 7.50 -2.23 18.12
N ALA A 232 7.38 -2.07 16.80
CA ALA A 232 6.10 -1.77 16.14
C ALA A 232 5.11 -2.94 16.26
N VAL A 233 5.56 -4.19 16.09
CA VAL A 233 4.74 -5.39 16.30
C VAL A 233 4.27 -5.49 17.75
N ASP A 234 5.16 -5.28 18.71
CA ASP A 234 4.82 -5.29 20.14
C ASP A 234 3.85 -4.17 20.52
N TYR A 235 3.98 -3.00 19.89
CA TYR A 235 3.02 -1.91 20.05
C TYR A 235 1.64 -2.34 19.54
N ALA A 236 1.57 -2.95 18.35
CA ALA A 236 0.32 -3.42 17.77
C ALA A 236 -0.34 -4.50 18.65
N PHE A 237 0.43 -5.44 19.22
CA PHE A 237 -0.09 -6.45 20.16
C PHE A 237 -0.77 -5.84 21.38
N ARG A 238 -0.26 -4.70 21.87
CA ARG A 238 -0.79 -4.05 23.09
C ARG A 238 -1.94 -3.09 22.79
N HIS A 239 -1.87 -2.37 21.66
CA HIS A 239 -2.78 -1.23 21.40
C HIS A 239 -3.81 -1.48 20.30
N HIS A 240 -3.59 -2.50 19.44
CA HIS A 240 -4.50 -2.85 18.35
C HIS A 240 -5.08 -4.26 18.53
N GLN A 241 -5.48 -4.62 19.76
CA GLN A 241 -5.82 -5.99 20.13
C GLN A 241 -6.94 -6.61 19.28
N GLN A 242 -7.98 -5.84 18.95
CA GLN A 242 -9.12 -6.30 18.15
C GLN A 242 -8.91 -6.13 16.65
N HIS A 243 -7.76 -5.58 16.24
CA HIS A 243 -7.51 -5.31 14.85
C HIS A 243 -7.38 -6.61 14.03
N LYS A 244 -8.09 -6.63 12.90
CA LYS A 244 -7.98 -7.64 11.86
C LYS A 244 -7.21 -7.02 10.70
N PRO A 245 -5.98 -7.46 10.42
CA PRO A 245 -5.22 -6.98 9.26
C PRO A 245 -5.96 -7.24 7.94
N SER A 246 -5.65 -6.44 6.91
CA SER A 246 -6.31 -6.51 5.60
C SER A 246 -6.31 -7.89 4.97
N MET A 247 -5.22 -8.65 5.13
CA MET A 247 -5.13 -10.02 4.61
C MET A 247 -6.10 -10.99 5.32
N LEU A 248 -6.28 -10.85 6.64
CA LEU A 248 -7.30 -11.62 7.35
C LEU A 248 -8.71 -11.26 6.87
N GLN A 249 -8.98 -9.96 6.69
CA GLN A 249 -10.27 -9.50 6.16
C GLN A 249 -10.54 -10.04 4.74
N ASP A 250 -9.50 -10.11 3.90
CA ASP A 250 -9.63 -10.69 2.56
C ASP A 250 -9.94 -12.19 2.61
N VAL A 251 -9.23 -12.95 3.45
CA VAL A 251 -9.48 -14.40 3.64
C VAL A 251 -10.87 -14.65 4.22
N GLU A 252 -11.31 -13.89 5.24
CA GLU A 252 -12.67 -14.01 5.81
C GLU A 252 -13.77 -13.72 4.79
N ALA A 253 -13.49 -12.83 3.84
CA ALA A 253 -14.42 -12.45 2.78
C ALA A 253 -14.27 -13.30 1.50
N GLY A 254 -13.43 -14.33 1.49
CA GLY A 254 -13.17 -15.18 0.31
C GLY A 254 -12.53 -14.41 -0.85
N ARG A 255 -11.78 -13.36 -0.57
CA ARG A 255 -11.10 -12.56 -1.59
C ARG A 255 -9.63 -12.96 -1.70
N LYS A 256 -9.07 -12.78 -2.89
CA LYS A 256 -7.63 -12.92 -3.13
C LYS A 256 -6.84 -11.91 -2.28
N THR A 257 -5.76 -12.39 -1.65
CA THR A 257 -4.90 -11.58 -0.78
C THR A 257 -3.70 -10.99 -1.54
N GLU A 258 -2.93 -10.13 -0.86
CA GLU A 258 -1.67 -9.58 -1.38
C GLU A 258 -0.44 -10.40 -0.95
N ILE A 259 -0.61 -11.67 -0.59
CA ILE A 259 0.48 -12.52 -0.11
C ILE A 259 1.64 -12.63 -1.11
N ASP A 260 1.34 -12.62 -2.41
CA ASP A 260 2.35 -12.66 -3.49
C ASP A 260 3.28 -11.43 -3.44
N PHE A 261 2.76 -10.26 -3.04
CA PHE A 261 3.49 -8.99 -2.97
C PHE A 261 4.12 -8.72 -1.60
N ILE A 262 3.70 -9.43 -0.57
CA ILE A 262 4.24 -9.31 0.80
C ILE A 262 5.22 -10.46 1.04
N ASN A 263 4.77 -11.59 1.58
CA ASN A 263 5.65 -12.73 1.88
C ASN A 263 6.31 -13.30 0.62
N GLY A 264 5.55 -13.53 -0.44
CA GLY A 264 6.04 -14.08 -1.71
C GLY A 264 7.15 -13.24 -2.34
N ALA A 265 7.00 -11.92 -2.32
CA ALA A 265 8.01 -11.02 -2.85
C ALA A 265 9.31 -11.01 -2.03
N VAL A 266 9.24 -11.20 -0.71
CA VAL A 266 10.41 -11.36 0.15
C VAL A 266 11.10 -12.70 -0.11
N VAL A 267 10.32 -13.78 -0.19
CA VAL A 267 10.83 -15.13 -0.52
C VAL A 267 11.57 -15.14 -1.85
N GLU A 268 11.00 -14.54 -2.88
CA GLU A 268 11.64 -14.48 -4.20
C GLU A 268 12.96 -13.69 -4.17
N ARG A 269 12.99 -12.55 -3.46
CA ARG A 269 14.20 -11.76 -3.29
C ARG A 269 15.25 -12.51 -2.45
N GLY A 270 14.82 -13.20 -1.38
CA GLY A 270 15.68 -14.05 -0.57
C GLY A 270 16.38 -15.11 -1.41
N LYS A 271 15.65 -15.83 -2.27
CA LYS A 271 16.19 -16.82 -3.21
C LYS A 271 17.25 -16.22 -4.14
N ARG A 272 16.98 -15.04 -4.69
CA ARG A 272 17.93 -14.33 -5.58
C ARG A 272 19.21 -13.88 -4.86
N LEU A 273 19.09 -13.53 -3.58
CA LEU A 273 20.18 -13.01 -2.76
C LEU A 273 20.88 -14.10 -1.91
N GLY A 274 20.42 -15.36 -1.99
CA GLY A 274 20.99 -16.46 -1.21
C GLY A 274 20.65 -16.40 0.29
N VAL A 275 19.56 -15.73 0.65
CA VAL A 275 19.05 -15.62 2.04
C VAL A 275 17.89 -16.59 2.22
N ALA A 276 18.01 -17.50 3.18
CA ALA A 276 16.96 -18.49 3.48
C ALA A 276 15.77 -17.82 4.19
N THR A 277 14.55 -18.18 3.76
CA THR A 277 13.30 -17.65 4.29
C THR A 277 12.26 -18.75 4.59
N PRO A 278 12.62 -19.80 5.35
CA PRO A 278 11.77 -20.98 5.50
C PRO A 278 10.42 -20.71 6.16
N VAL A 279 10.35 -19.79 7.11
CA VAL A 279 9.09 -19.43 7.79
C VAL A 279 8.18 -18.64 6.84
N LEU A 280 8.74 -17.68 6.10
CA LEU A 280 7.99 -16.91 5.08
C LEU A 280 7.47 -17.81 3.97
N GLU A 281 8.26 -18.79 3.48
CA GLU A 281 7.85 -19.76 2.46
C GLU A 281 6.68 -20.63 2.91
N MET A 282 6.75 -21.11 4.17
CA MET A 282 5.67 -21.89 4.74
C MET A 282 4.38 -21.08 4.84
N LEU A 283 4.46 -19.87 5.40
CA LEU A 283 3.28 -18.99 5.54
C LEU A 283 2.72 -18.55 4.20
N PHE A 284 3.59 -18.26 3.22
CA PHE A 284 3.15 -18.01 1.85
C PHE A 284 2.29 -19.15 1.31
N SER A 285 2.76 -20.38 1.45
CA SER A 285 2.05 -21.57 0.99
C SER A 285 0.73 -21.78 1.73
N LEU A 286 0.71 -21.59 3.05
CA LEU A 286 -0.51 -21.73 3.86
C LEU A 286 -1.58 -20.70 3.50
N VAL A 287 -1.19 -19.43 3.29
CA VAL A 287 -2.13 -18.38 2.86
C VAL A 287 -2.65 -18.68 1.46
N LYS A 288 -1.77 -19.10 0.52
CA LYS A 288 -2.21 -19.51 -0.83
C LYS A 288 -3.25 -20.64 -0.79
N LEU A 289 -3.09 -21.61 0.09
CA LEU A 289 -4.06 -22.69 0.29
C LEU A 289 -5.37 -22.19 0.91
N SER A 290 -5.35 -21.08 1.66
CA SER A 290 -6.55 -20.50 2.28
C SER A 290 -7.32 -19.52 1.37
N GLU A 291 -6.75 -19.14 0.24
CA GLU A 291 -7.42 -18.29 -0.77
C GLU A 291 -8.53 -19.04 -1.55
N GLY A 292 -8.63 -20.36 -1.46
CA GLY A 292 -9.68 -21.22 -2.03
C GLY A 292 -9.50 -21.45 -3.52
#